data_46fdcbc563e29ce41154d89dc5618097
#
_entry.id   46fdcbc563e29ce41154d89dc5618097
#
_cell.length_a   1.000
_cell.length_b   1.000
_cell.length_c   1.000
_cell.angle_alpha   90.00
_cell.angle_beta   90.00
_cell.angle_gamma   90.00
#
_symmetry.space_group_name_H-M   'P 1'
#
loop_
_entity.id
_entity.type
_entity.pdbx_description
1 polymer ?
#
loop_
_entity_poly.entity_id
_entity_poly.type
_entity_poly.pdbx_seq_one_letter_code
_entity_poly.pdbx_strand_id
1 'polypeptide(L)'
;MKKSIKNELFLLGTKGGPAIRPKGSMPSSSLLVLDNEKILIDAGLGVAKSLTDIGFHLNELSNIFITHLHSDHYLELGPLIHTAWTTGLAKKIKIYGPTGLIDYWQKFLLSMQYDIENRI
;
A
#
# COMPACT_ATOMS: atom_id res chain seq x y z
N MET A 1 -27.01 -0.73 -22.06
CA MET A 1 -25.88 -1.63 -22.18
C MET A 1 -25.28 -1.92 -20.79
N LYS A 2 -25.21 -3.19 -20.43
CA LYS A 2 -24.64 -3.56 -19.15
C LYS A 2 -23.13 -3.37 -19.17
N LYS A 3 -22.62 -2.60 -18.20
CA LYS A 3 -21.18 -2.49 -17.97
C LYS A 3 -20.69 -3.81 -17.40
N SER A 4 -19.73 -4.45 -18.06
CA SER A 4 -19.14 -5.66 -17.52
C SER A 4 -18.30 -5.31 -16.30
N ILE A 5 -18.52 -6.03 -15.20
CA ILE A 5 -17.71 -5.91 -13.98
C ILE A 5 -16.52 -6.86 -14.16
N LYS A 6 -15.32 -6.33 -14.06
CA LYS A 6 -14.10 -7.13 -14.12
C LYS A 6 -13.52 -7.31 -12.74
N ASN A 7 -13.25 -8.55 -12.41
CA ASN A 7 -12.45 -8.88 -11.23
C ASN A 7 -11.02 -9.12 -11.70
N GLU A 8 -10.08 -8.44 -11.06
CA GLU A 8 -8.68 -8.46 -11.50
C GLU A 8 -7.75 -8.60 -10.31
N LEU A 9 -6.64 -9.29 -10.52
CA LEU A 9 -5.55 -9.36 -9.55
C LEU A 9 -4.28 -8.85 -10.22
N PHE A 10 -3.69 -7.80 -9.63
CA PHE A 10 -2.42 -7.25 -10.09
C PHE A 10 -1.32 -7.70 -9.13
N LEU A 11 -0.35 -8.42 -9.64
CA LEU A 11 0.82 -8.83 -8.87
C LEU A 11 1.87 -7.74 -8.98
N LEU A 12 1.90 -6.85 -7.99
CA LEU A 12 2.75 -5.66 -8.01
C LEU A 12 4.19 -5.97 -7.60
N GLY A 13 4.35 -6.89 -6.66
CA GLY A 13 5.66 -7.37 -6.22
C GLY A 13 5.56 -8.85 -5.90
N THR A 14 6.42 -9.65 -6.53
CA THR A 14 6.35 -11.11 -6.45
C THR A 14 7.60 -11.75 -5.87
N LYS A 15 8.59 -10.94 -5.47
CA LYS A 15 9.84 -11.46 -4.94
C LYS A 15 9.67 -11.86 -3.47
N GLY A 16 10.08 -13.07 -3.13
CA GLY A 16 10.17 -13.51 -1.74
C GLY A 16 11.38 -12.88 -1.05
N GLY A 17 11.19 -12.47 0.21
CA GLY A 17 12.23 -11.86 1.02
C GLY A 17 12.48 -10.38 0.70
N PRO A 18 13.21 -9.67 1.57
CA PRO A 18 13.36 -8.22 1.49
C PRO A 18 14.47 -7.73 0.55
N ALA A 19 15.33 -8.60 0.07
CA ALA A 19 16.49 -8.20 -0.74
C ALA A 19 16.07 -7.74 -2.13
N ILE A 20 16.57 -6.58 -2.55
CA ILE A 20 16.33 -6.06 -3.90
C ILE A 20 17.46 -6.54 -4.81
N ARG A 21 17.11 -7.02 -5.99
CA ARG A 21 18.09 -7.46 -6.99
C ARG A 21 17.95 -6.65 -8.27
N PRO A 22 19.05 -6.42 -9.00
CA PRO A 22 18.97 -5.70 -10.28
C PRO A 22 17.99 -6.39 -11.23
N LYS A 23 17.10 -5.61 -11.85
CA LYS A 23 16.13 -6.10 -12.84
C LYS A 23 15.17 -7.18 -12.34
N GLY A 24 15.13 -7.41 -11.02
CA GLY A 24 14.22 -8.37 -10.40
C GLY A 24 12.90 -7.75 -10.00
N SER A 25 11.94 -8.61 -9.64
CA SER A 25 10.69 -8.18 -9.05
C SER A 25 10.94 -7.57 -7.67
N MET A 26 10.04 -6.67 -7.27
CA MET A 26 10.06 -6.06 -5.93
C MET A 26 9.38 -6.98 -4.90
N PRO A 27 9.60 -6.72 -3.60
CA PRO A 27 8.95 -7.48 -2.54
C PRO A 27 7.42 -7.43 -2.60
N SER A 28 6.79 -8.26 -1.80
CA SER A 28 5.38 -8.63 -1.93
C SER A 28 4.40 -7.47 -1.85
N SER A 29 3.58 -7.35 -2.87
CA SER A 29 2.31 -6.63 -2.80
C SER A 29 1.42 -7.06 -3.97
N SER A 30 0.11 -7.01 -3.74
CA SER A 30 -0.90 -7.37 -4.74
C SER A 30 -2.09 -6.44 -4.62
N LEU A 31 -2.66 -6.05 -5.74
CA LEU A 31 -3.91 -5.29 -5.75
C LEU A 31 -5.01 -6.18 -6.28
N LEU A 32 -6.03 -6.39 -5.47
CA LEU A 32 -7.20 -7.17 -5.84
C LEU A 32 -8.37 -6.22 -6.10
N VAL A 33 -8.98 -6.33 -7.27
CA VAL A 33 -10.15 -5.55 -7.63
C VAL A 33 -11.32 -6.51 -7.74
N LEU A 34 -12.31 -6.36 -6.86
CA LEU A 34 -13.52 -7.16 -6.82
C LEU A 34 -14.73 -6.23 -6.85
N ASP A 35 -15.54 -6.31 -7.91
CA ASP A 35 -16.76 -5.50 -8.03
C ASP A 35 -16.53 -4.01 -7.72
N ASN A 36 -15.46 -3.44 -8.27
CA ASN A 36 -15.00 -2.07 -8.06
C ASN A 36 -14.41 -1.80 -6.65
N GLU A 37 -14.40 -2.77 -5.75
CA GLU A 37 -13.65 -2.69 -4.50
C GLU A 37 -12.18 -2.93 -4.79
N LYS A 38 -11.33 -2.04 -4.30
CA LYS A 38 -9.89 -2.12 -4.50
C LYS A 38 -9.21 -2.43 -3.17
N ILE A 39 -8.56 -3.58 -3.09
CA ILE A 39 -7.98 -4.10 -1.88
C ILE A 39 -6.49 -4.32 -2.12
N LEU A 40 -5.66 -3.59 -1.38
CA LEU A 40 -4.21 -3.81 -1.41
C LEU A 40 -3.85 -4.88 -0.39
N ILE A 41 -3.12 -5.89 -0.81
CA ILE A 41 -2.65 -6.98 0.04
C ILE A 41 -1.14 -6.88 0.11
N ASP A 42 -0.63 -6.58 1.29
CA ASP A 42 0.77 -6.31 1.59
C ASP A 42 1.32 -5.06 0.89
N ALA A 43 2.31 -4.47 1.48
CA ALA A 43 2.88 -3.20 1.05
C ALA A 43 4.40 -3.23 1.21
N GLY A 44 5.04 -4.09 0.43
CA GLY A 44 6.48 -4.18 0.35
C GLY A 44 7.09 -2.97 -0.34
N LEU A 45 8.41 -2.89 -0.29
CA LEU A 45 9.14 -1.79 -0.89
C LEU A 45 8.81 -1.66 -2.39
N GLY A 46 8.54 -0.46 -2.86
CA GLY A 46 8.20 -0.19 -4.25
C GLY A 46 6.71 -0.20 -4.57
N VAL A 47 5.83 -0.47 -3.59
CA VAL A 47 4.40 -0.61 -3.83
C VAL A 47 3.77 0.66 -4.42
N ALA A 48 4.15 1.84 -3.93
CA ALA A 48 3.59 3.10 -4.42
C ALA A 48 3.90 3.28 -5.91
N LYS A 49 5.14 3.03 -6.31
CA LYS A 49 5.55 3.12 -7.71
C LYS A 49 4.84 2.09 -8.59
N SER A 50 4.72 0.86 -8.11
CA SER A 50 4.05 -0.21 -8.86
C SER A 50 2.56 0.08 -9.05
N LEU A 51 1.88 0.61 -8.04
CA LEU A 51 0.48 1.04 -8.16
C LEU A 51 0.34 2.14 -9.21
N THR A 52 1.23 3.13 -9.15
CA THR A 52 1.21 4.24 -10.10
C THR A 52 1.46 3.75 -11.53
N ASP A 53 2.36 2.79 -11.70
CA ASP A 53 2.71 2.26 -13.01
C ASP A 53 1.54 1.51 -13.69
N ILE A 54 0.64 0.91 -12.92
CA ILE A 54 -0.56 0.27 -13.49
C ILE A 54 -1.73 1.25 -13.66
N GLY A 55 -1.52 2.53 -13.41
CA GLY A 55 -2.54 3.56 -13.57
C GLY A 55 -3.44 3.76 -12.35
N PHE A 56 -3.10 3.16 -11.21
CA PHE A 56 -3.85 3.36 -9.97
C PHE A 56 -3.49 4.70 -9.34
N HIS A 57 -4.50 5.49 -9.00
CA HIS A 57 -4.29 6.76 -8.30
C HIS A 57 -4.22 6.51 -6.80
N LEU A 58 -3.16 6.97 -6.14
CA LEU A 58 -2.95 6.69 -4.71
C LEU A 58 -4.07 7.28 -3.84
N ASN A 59 -4.74 8.34 -4.27
CA ASN A 59 -5.88 8.88 -3.53
C ASN A 59 -7.12 7.98 -3.58
N GLU A 60 -7.09 6.88 -4.32
CA GLU A 60 -8.14 5.88 -4.34
C GLU A 60 -7.93 4.76 -3.32
N LEU A 61 -6.81 4.77 -2.58
CA LEU A 61 -6.57 3.78 -1.53
C LEU A 61 -7.71 3.78 -0.52
N SER A 62 -8.21 2.61 -0.18
CA SER A 62 -9.32 2.47 0.77
C SER A 62 -9.14 1.30 1.73
N ASN A 63 -8.75 0.13 1.24
CA ASN A 63 -8.59 -1.07 2.06
C ASN A 63 -7.20 -1.66 1.86
N ILE A 64 -6.50 -1.90 2.96
CA ILE A 64 -5.16 -2.49 2.96
C ILE A 64 -5.14 -3.65 3.95
N PHE A 65 -4.69 -4.80 3.51
CA PHE A 65 -4.48 -5.98 4.36
C PHE A 65 -3.00 -6.31 4.43
N ILE A 66 -2.47 -6.41 5.64
CA ILE A 66 -1.09 -6.85 5.87
C ILE A 66 -1.14 -8.26 6.42
N THR A 67 -0.52 -9.19 5.72
CA THR A 67 -0.58 -10.61 6.06
C THR A 67 0.23 -10.94 7.30
N HIS A 68 1.43 -10.38 7.39
CA HIS A 68 2.30 -10.56 8.56
C HIS A 68 3.39 -9.49 8.58
N LEU A 69 4.05 -9.34 9.73
CA LEU A 69 5.02 -8.27 9.94
C LEU A 69 6.45 -8.73 9.68
N HIS A 70 6.71 -9.18 8.46
CA HIS A 70 8.05 -9.26 7.92
C HIS A 70 8.24 -8.09 6.96
N SER A 71 9.43 -7.50 6.93
CA SER A 71 9.69 -6.24 6.23
C SER A 71 9.31 -6.27 4.75
N ASP A 72 9.48 -7.40 4.08
CA ASP A 72 9.12 -7.55 2.67
C ASP A 72 7.61 -7.47 2.40
N HIS A 73 6.77 -7.44 3.45
CA HIS A 73 5.32 -7.36 3.34
C HIS A 73 4.73 -6.04 3.82
N TYR A 74 5.48 -5.20 4.56
CA TYR A 74 4.91 -3.94 5.07
C TYR A 74 5.87 -2.77 5.14
N LEU A 75 7.10 -2.91 4.64
CA LEU A 75 8.11 -1.86 4.79
C LEU A 75 7.65 -0.50 4.26
N GLU A 76 6.89 -0.49 3.17
CA GLU A 76 6.43 0.76 2.56
C GLU A 76 5.02 1.17 2.97
N LEU A 77 4.39 0.48 3.93
CA LEU A 77 3.02 0.80 4.33
C LEU A 77 2.88 2.25 4.78
N GLY A 78 3.69 2.69 5.71
CA GLY A 78 3.69 4.08 6.19
C GLY A 78 3.99 5.07 5.06
N PRO A 79 5.12 4.92 4.37
CA PRO A 79 5.45 5.78 3.24
C PRO A 79 4.39 5.82 2.14
N LEU A 80 3.74 4.69 1.85
CA LEU A 80 2.66 4.63 0.87
C LEU A 80 1.51 5.55 1.26
N ILE A 81 1.03 5.42 2.50
CA ILE A 81 -0.10 6.22 2.99
C ILE A 81 0.29 7.68 3.08
N HIS A 82 1.50 7.98 3.54
CA HIS A 82 2.00 9.34 3.62
C HIS A 82 2.06 9.99 2.23
N THR A 83 2.57 9.27 1.25
CA THR A 83 2.64 9.73 -0.14
C THR A 83 1.23 9.96 -0.71
N ALA A 84 0.30 9.05 -0.44
CA ALA A 84 -1.09 9.20 -0.86
C ALA A 84 -1.71 10.47 -0.24
N TRP A 85 -1.48 10.71 1.05
CA TRP A 85 -1.97 11.90 1.74
C TRP A 85 -1.43 13.19 1.13
N THR A 86 -0.14 13.24 0.86
CA THR A 86 0.48 14.45 0.28
C THR A 86 0.07 14.68 -1.18
N THR A 87 -0.54 13.70 -1.82
CA THR A 87 -0.97 13.80 -3.22
C THR A 87 -2.50 13.77 -3.39
N GLY A 88 -3.24 14.01 -2.30
CA GLY A 88 -4.67 14.28 -2.41
C GLY A 88 -5.61 13.29 -1.73
N LEU A 89 -5.09 12.29 -1.01
CA LEU A 89 -5.95 11.39 -0.26
C LEU A 89 -6.66 12.13 0.86
N ALA A 90 -7.99 12.15 0.84
CA ALA A 90 -8.81 12.87 1.81
C ALA A 90 -9.81 11.98 2.53
N LYS A 91 -9.91 10.71 2.17
CA LYS A 91 -10.84 9.76 2.78
C LYS A 91 -10.13 8.83 3.76
N LYS A 92 -10.92 8.16 4.60
CA LYS A 92 -10.38 7.18 5.53
C LYS A 92 -9.88 5.94 4.79
N ILE A 93 -8.74 5.42 5.23
CA ILE A 93 -8.23 4.12 4.83
C ILE A 93 -8.49 3.14 5.97
N LYS A 94 -8.96 1.95 5.63
CA LYS A 94 -9.09 0.84 6.58
C LYS A 94 -7.89 -0.08 6.39
N ILE A 95 -7.17 -0.31 7.49
CA ILE A 95 -5.99 -1.17 7.48
C ILE A 95 -6.25 -2.35 8.41
N TYR A 96 -6.07 -3.54 7.89
CA TYR A 96 -6.25 -4.78 8.62
C TYR A 96 -4.93 -5.53 8.67
N GLY A 97 -4.61 -6.09 9.82
CA GLY A 97 -3.37 -6.83 9.94
C GLY A 97 -3.18 -7.44 11.32
N PRO A 98 -2.03 -8.07 11.56
CA PRO A 98 -1.77 -8.78 12.80
C PRO A 98 -1.50 -7.84 13.97
N THR A 99 -1.42 -8.44 15.15
CA THR A 99 -0.94 -7.76 16.36
C THR A 99 0.40 -7.10 16.10
N GLY A 100 0.56 -5.84 16.53
CA GLY A 100 1.77 -5.05 16.30
C GLY A 100 1.63 -4.01 15.19
N LEU A 101 0.63 -4.15 14.32
CA LEU A 101 0.44 -3.20 13.22
C LEU A 101 0.03 -1.82 13.72
N ILE A 102 -0.82 -1.75 14.73
CA ILE A 102 -1.24 -0.47 15.34
C ILE A 102 -0.02 0.24 15.94
N ASP A 103 0.83 -0.50 16.66
CA ASP A 103 2.05 0.06 17.25
C ASP A 103 3.00 0.58 16.17
N TYR A 104 3.19 -0.18 15.09
CA TYR A 104 3.96 0.28 13.95
C TYR A 104 3.43 1.60 13.40
N TRP A 105 2.12 1.67 13.18
CA TRP A 105 1.50 2.85 12.60
C TRP A 105 1.68 4.08 13.49
N GLN A 106 1.46 3.92 14.79
CA GLN A 106 1.64 5.03 15.74
C GLN A 106 3.09 5.52 15.74
N LYS A 107 4.05 4.61 15.71
CA LYS A 107 5.47 4.97 15.64
C LYS A 107 5.84 5.62 14.32
N PHE A 108 5.26 5.16 13.22
CA PHE A 108 5.46 5.80 11.93
C PHE A 108 4.96 7.25 11.95
N LEU A 109 3.78 7.49 12.48
CA LEU A 109 3.23 8.85 12.59
C LEU A 109 4.15 9.75 13.43
N LEU A 110 4.68 9.23 14.53
CA LEU A 110 5.64 9.98 15.35
C LEU A 110 6.91 10.32 14.56
N SER A 111 7.41 9.38 13.78
CA SER A 111 8.61 9.62 12.97
C SER A 111 8.39 10.69 11.89
N MET A 112 7.15 10.88 11.46
CA MET A 112 6.79 11.85 10.43
C MET A 112 6.15 13.12 10.99
N GLN A 113 6.20 13.31 12.30
CA GLN A 113 5.51 14.40 12.99
C GLN A 113 5.89 15.78 12.43
N TYR A 114 7.16 16.01 12.17
CA TYR A 114 7.62 17.29 11.63
C TYR A 114 6.94 17.60 10.28
N ASP A 115 6.95 16.65 9.36
CA ASP A 115 6.34 16.85 8.04
C ASP A 115 4.83 17.03 8.14
N ILE A 116 4.17 16.21 8.98
CA ILE A 116 2.72 16.29 9.15
C ILE A 116 2.32 17.66 9.69
N GLU A 117 2.97 18.15 10.75
CA GLU A 117 2.64 19.43 11.37
C GLU A 117 2.91 20.62 10.44
N ASN A 118 3.90 20.52 9.58
CA ASN A 118 4.27 21.62 8.69
C ASN A 118 3.48 21.65 7.38
N ARG A 119 2.67 20.61 7.10
CA ARG A 119 1.81 20.58 5.92
C ARG A 119 0.35 20.94 6.22
N ILE A 120 -0.01 21.01 7.47
CA ILE A 120 -1.40 21.34 7.87
C ILE A 120 -1.61 22.85 7.89
#